data_5435876e3a41b2bfc47cda3ae06d7a79
#
_entry.id   5435876e3a41b2bfc47cda3ae06d7a79
#
_cell.length_a   1.000
_cell.length_b   1.000
_cell.length_c   1.000
_cell.angle_alpha   90.00
_cell.angle_beta   90.00
_cell.angle_gamma   90.00
#
_symmetry.space_group_name_H-M   'P 1'
#
loop_
_entity.id
_entity.type
_entity.pdbx_description
1 polymer ?
#
loop_
_entity_poly.entity_id
_entity_poly.type
_entity_poly.pdbx_seq_one_letter_code
_entity_poly.pdbx_strand_id
1 'polypeptide(L)'
;MKRGIAILLSLCVLVTVGYFTASKWAIRHQTITFYDPARDNRPVAVDVAVRRDKEMQATAGMITLPVAILNHGNTVKFTEYSFLANVFAARGYLAISIQHDLPTDAPMVTKVGELYVGRLPQYQRDVANIRFAVDEMKKIESNADYDHLTMVGHSNGGDVSMYFARM
;
A
#
# COMPACT_ATOMS: atom_id res chain seq x y z
N MET A 1 -38.88 -6.28 36.15
CA MET A 1 -38.18 -5.14 35.55
C MET A 1 -36.68 -5.17 35.79
N LYS A 2 -36.17 -5.19 37.05
CA LYS A 2 -34.71 -5.10 37.32
C LYS A 2 -33.84 -6.16 36.61
N ARG A 3 -34.30 -7.44 36.54
CA ARG A 3 -33.56 -8.52 35.83
C ARG A 3 -33.48 -8.31 34.30
N GLY A 4 -34.53 -7.81 33.67
CA GLY A 4 -34.52 -7.51 32.23
C GLY A 4 -33.55 -6.39 31.87
N ILE A 5 -33.48 -5.34 32.70
CA ILE A 5 -32.53 -4.22 32.51
C ILE A 5 -31.08 -4.70 32.68
N ALA A 6 -30.80 -5.56 33.66
CA ALA A 6 -29.47 -6.12 33.86
C ALA A 6 -29.01 -6.98 32.68
N ILE A 7 -29.89 -7.81 32.13
CA ILE A 7 -29.61 -8.63 30.92
C ILE A 7 -29.32 -7.74 29.71
N LEU A 8 -30.12 -6.70 29.50
CA LEU A 8 -29.92 -5.75 28.39
C LEU A 8 -28.59 -5.02 28.49
N LEU A 9 -28.23 -4.53 29.68
CA LEU A 9 -26.95 -3.89 29.93
C LEU A 9 -25.76 -4.84 29.69
N SER A 10 -25.85 -6.08 30.15
CA SER A 10 -24.80 -7.10 29.92
C SER A 10 -24.65 -7.40 28.43
N LEU A 11 -25.74 -7.49 27.68
CA LEU A 11 -25.72 -7.72 26.24
C LEU A 11 -25.07 -6.52 25.50
N CYS A 12 -25.42 -5.28 25.88
CA CYS A 12 -24.81 -4.08 25.31
C CYS A 12 -23.29 -4.06 25.56
N VAL A 13 -22.84 -4.39 26.78
CA VAL A 13 -21.40 -4.46 27.10
C VAL A 13 -20.71 -5.53 26.26
N LEU A 14 -21.28 -6.73 26.14
CA LEU A 14 -20.70 -7.81 25.33
C LEU A 14 -20.60 -7.44 23.85
N VAL A 15 -21.65 -6.84 23.28
CA VAL A 15 -21.67 -6.38 21.89
C VAL A 15 -20.62 -5.28 21.68
N THR A 16 -20.52 -4.33 22.60
CA THR A 16 -19.55 -3.24 22.54
C THR A 16 -18.12 -3.78 22.62
N VAL A 17 -17.82 -4.65 23.58
CA VAL A 17 -16.51 -5.29 23.72
C VAL A 17 -16.19 -6.13 22.48
N GLY A 18 -17.15 -6.92 21.97
CA GLY A 18 -17.00 -7.71 20.75
C GLY A 18 -16.70 -6.84 19.53
N TYR A 19 -17.42 -5.72 19.37
CA TYR A 19 -17.18 -4.78 18.30
C TYR A 19 -15.78 -4.14 18.36
N PHE A 20 -15.37 -3.65 19.53
CA PHE A 20 -14.03 -3.06 19.71
C PHE A 20 -12.90 -4.07 19.52
N THR A 21 -13.10 -5.33 19.97
CA THR A 21 -12.09 -6.38 19.73
C THR A 21 -12.00 -6.77 18.27
N ALA A 22 -13.13 -6.95 17.60
CA ALA A 22 -13.16 -7.28 16.18
C ALA A 22 -12.61 -6.12 15.29
N SER A 23 -12.90 -4.88 15.65
CA SER A 23 -12.43 -3.71 14.87
C SER A 23 -10.91 -3.52 14.90
N LYS A 24 -10.21 -4.03 15.91
CA LYS A 24 -8.74 -3.99 15.96
C LYS A 24 -8.08 -4.79 14.82
N TRP A 25 -8.74 -5.85 14.38
CA TRP A 25 -8.24 -6.72 13.29
C TRP A 25 -8.64 -6.21 11.90
N ALA A 26 -9.48 -5.18 11.83
CA ALA A 26 -9.90 -4.60 10.57
C ALA A 26 -8.71 -3.96 9.85
N ILE A 27 -8.63 -4.17 8.54
CA ILE A 27 -7.66 -3.52 7.68
C ILE A 27 -8.25 -2.20 7.21
N ARG A 28 -7.52 -1.10 7.42
CA ARG A 28 -7.84 0.22 6.87
C ARG A 28 -7.24 0.31 5.47
N HIS A 29 -8.04 0.76 4.51
CA HIS A 29 -7.59 1.19 3.20
C HIS A 29 -7.74 2.71 3.08
N GLN A 30 -6.75 3.34 2.47
CA GLN A 30 -6.77 4.77 2.18
C GLN A 30 -6.05 5.04 0.87
N THR A 31 -6.77 5.58 -0.11
CA THR A 31 -6.15 6.06 -1.34
C THR A 31 -5.70 7.51 -1.18
N ILE A 32 -4.45 7.78 -1.53
CA ILE A 32 -3.82 9.11 -1.46
C ILE A 32 -3.22 9.40 -2.83
N THR A 33 -3.32 10.63 -3.29
CA THR A 33 -2.61 11.08 -4.50
C THR A 33 -1.61 12.16 -4.12
N PHE A 34 -0.35 11.90 -4.37
CA PHE A 34 0.73 12.88 -4.25
C PHE A 34 1.00 13.49 -5.62
N TYR A 35 1.57 14.70 -5.66
CA TYR A 35 1.93 15.39 -6.88
C TYR A 35 3.42 15.69 -6.88
N ASP A 36 4.16 15.11 -7.82
CA ASP A 36 5.62 15.25 -7.90
C ASP A 36 6.00 16.55 -8.60
N PRO A 37 6.51 17.55 -7.88
CA PRO A 37 6.84 18.85 -8.46
C PRO A 37 8.06 18.79 -9.39
N ALA A 38 8.93 17.79 -9.24
CA ALA A 38 10.10 17.61 -10.10
C ALA A 38 9.73 17.03 -11.48
N ARG A 39 8.48 16.56 -11.66
CA ARG A 39 7.97 15.94 -12.89
C ARG A 39 6.63 16.56 -13.30
N ASP A 40 6.59 17.88 -13.43
CA ASP A 40 5.42 18.66 -13.87
C ASP A 40 4.15 18.36 -13.04
N ASN A 41 4.30 18.22 -11.72
CA ASN A 41 3.24 17.82 -10.80
C ASN A 41 2.57 16.49 -11.21
N ARG A 42 3.36 15.54 -11.69
CA ARG A 42 2.87 14.21 -12.04
C ARG A 42 2.12 13.60 -10.84
N PRO A 43 0.86 13.20 -11.00
CA PRO A 43 0.14 12.51 -9.96
C PRO A 43 0.70 11.10 -9.74
N VAL A 44 0.94 10.73 -8.48
CA VAL A 44 1.31 9.40 -8.04
C VAL A 44 0.30 8.96 -7.00
N ALA A 45 -0.65 8.13 -7.41
CA ALA A 45 -1.68 7.61 -6.53
C ALA A 45 -1.18 6.33 -5.83
N VAL A 46 -1.49 6.21 -4.53
CA VAL A 46 -1.18 5.05 -3.72
C VAL A 46 -2.43 4.58 -2.99
N ASP A 47 -2.60 3.27 -2.83
CA ASP A 47 -3.54 2.67 -1.88
C ASP A 47 -2.74 2.07 -0.72
N VAL A 48 -3.01 2.57 0.47
CA VAL A 48 -2.34 2.17 1.71
C VAL A 48 -3.24 1.24 2.47
N ALA A 49 -2.78 0.02 2.75
CA ALA A 49 -3.49 -0.94 3.56
C ALA A 49 -2.69 -1.26 4.83
N VAL A 50 -3.33 -1.13 5.99
CA VAL A 50 -2.71 -1.42 7.29
C VAL A 50 -3.74 -1.99 8.26
N ARG A 51 -3.35 -2.93 9.11
CA ARG A 51 -4.21 -3.45 10.17
C ARG A 51 -4.25 -2.47 11.34
N ARG A 52 -5.45 -2.07 11.75
CA ARG A 52 -5.66 -0.99 12.73
C ARG A 52 -4.93 -1.16 14.06
N ASP A 53 -4.89 -2.40 14.60
CA ASP A 53 -4.16 -2.65 15.86
C ASP A 53 -2.66 -2.43 15.70
N LYS A 54 -2.10 -2.77 14.53
CA LYS A 54 -0.69 -2.57 14.23
C LYS A 54 -0.35 -1.10 13.99
N GLU A 55 -1.22 -0.39 13.29
CA GLU A 55 -1.13 1.06 13.12
C GLU A 55 -1.15 1.79 14.47
N MET A 56 -2.07 1.41 15.37
CA MET A 56 -2.13 1.98 16.72
C MET A 56 -0.86 1.70 17.53
N GLN A 57 -0.33 0.46 17.47
CA GLN A 57 0.93 0.10 18.15
C GLN A 57 2.12 0.90 17.59
N ALA A 58 2.18 1.09 16.28
CA ALA A 58 3.23 1.89 15.65
C ALA A 58 3.12 3.37 16.03
N THR A 59 1.92 3.95 15.99
CA THR A 59 1.67 5.34 16.42
C THR A 59 2.05 5.56 17.89
N ALA A 60 1.85 4.54 18.73
CA ALA A 60 2.28 4.59 20.12
C ALA A 60 3.79 4.34 20.32
N GLY A 61 4.58 4.18 19.26
CA GLY A 61 6.01 3.90 19.30
C GLY A 61 6.38 2.52 19.85
N MET A 62 5.42 1.58 19.88
CA MET A 62 5.62 0.23 20.42
C MET A 62 6.25 -0.72 19.38
N ILE A 63 6.03 -0.47 18.12
CA ILE A 63 6.58 -1.24 16.98
C ILE A 63 6.90 -0.31 15.82
N THR A 64 7.76 -0.78 14.91
CA THR A 64 7.95 -0.21 13.58
C THR A 64 7.29 -1.14 12.56
N LEU A 65 6.46 -0.61 11.65
CA LEU A 65 5.77 -1.42 10.65
C LEU A 65 6.75 -1.79 9.52
N PRO A 66 6.89 -3.08 9.17
CA PRO A 66 7.57 -3.42 7.92
C PRO A 66 6.76 -2.90 6.73
N VAL A 67 7.44 -2.48 5.66
CA VAL A 67 6.81 -1.89 4.47
C VAL A 67 6.82 -2.87 3.31
N ALA A 68 5.67 -3.04 2.65
CA ALA A 68 5.53 -3.77 1.39
C ALA A 68 5.07 -2.82 0.28
N ILE A 69 5.84 -2.75 -0.81
CA ILE A 69 5.50 -1.99 -2.02
C ILE A 69 4.93 -2.95 -3.06
N LEU A 70 3.69 -2.72 -3.49
CA LEU A 70 3.00 -3.53 -4.47
C LEU A 70 2.96 -2.81 -5.82
N ASN A 71 3.51 -3.46 -6.85
CA ASN A 71 3.62 -2.95 -8.21
C ASN A 71 2.69 -3.75 -9.14
N HIS A 72 1.75 -3.05 -9.76
CA HIS A 72 0.75 -3.67 -10.63
C HIS A 72 1.30 -4.08 -12.00
N GLY A 73 0.61 -5.01 -12.67
CA GLY A 73 0.88 -5.38 -14.05
C GLY A 73 0.43 -4.30 -15.05
N ASN A 74 0.88 -4.43 -16.29
CA ASN A 74 0.46 -3.52 -17.36
C ASN A 74 -1.07 -3.52 -17.52
N THR A 75 -1.66 -2.35 -17.76
CA THR A 75 -3.10 -2.11 -17.93
C THR A 75 -3.98 -2.40 -16.71
N VAL A 76 -3.40 -2.77 -15.59
CA VAL A 76 -4.11 -3.08 -14.34
C VAL A 76 -4.03 -1.88 -13.39
N LYS A 77 -5.10 -1.61 -12.67
CA LYS A 77 -5.10 -0.57 -11.63
C LYS A 77 -4.40 -1.07 -10.37
N PHE A 78 -3.72 -0.17 -9.66
CA PHE A 78 -3.07 -0.45 -8.39
C PHE A 78 -4.04 -1.03 -7.33
N THR A 79 -5.31 -0.66 -7.37
CA THR A 79 -6.36 -1.17 -6.47
C THR A 79 -6.81 -2.60 -6.75
N GLU A 80 -6.53 -3.15 -7.93
CA GLU A 80 -6.87 -4.54 -8.28
C GLU A 80 -6.10 -5.56 -7.43
N TYR A 81 -4.98 -5.14 -6.82
CA TYR A 81 -4.17 -5.98 -5.93
C TYR A 81 -4.51 -5.79 -4.45
N SER A 82 -5.66 -5.21 -4.12
CA SER A 82 -6.14 -5.04 -2.73
C SER A 82 -6.16 -6.34 -1.94
N PHE A 83 -6.42 -7.49 -2.59
CA PHE A 83 -6.36 -8.80 -1.95
C PHE A 83 -4.94 -9.15 -1.45
N LEU A 84 -3.88 -8.81 -2.20
CA LEU A 84 -2.49 -8.97 -1.75
C LEU A 84 -2.14 -7.94 -0.67
N ALA A 85 -2.55 -6.69 -0.83
CA ALA A 85 -2.37 -5.66 0.19
C ALA A 85 -2.99 -6.11 1.53
N ASN A 86 -4.19 -6.72 1.50
CA ASN A 86 -4.84 -7.30 2.67
C ASN A 86 -4.02 -8.42 3.32
N VAL A 87 -3.37 -9.29 2.52
CA VAL A 87 -2.53 -10.37 3.03
C VAL A 87 -1.31 -9.81 3.77
N PHE A 88 -0.66 -8.78 3.24
CA PHE A 88 0.47 -8.12 3.90
C PHE A 88 0.02 -7.35 5.13
N ALA A 89 -1.04 -6.56 5.05
CA ALA A 89 -1.59 -5.82 6.17
C ALA A 89 -2.03 -6.75 7.32
N ALA A 90 -2.67 -7.89 7.01
CA ALA A 90 -3.02 -8.90 8.01
C ALA A 90 -1.79 -9.46 8.76
N ARG A 91 -0.63 -9.48 8.11
CA ARG A 91 0.66 -9.88 8.70
C ARG A 91 1.40 -8.74 9.41
N GLY A 92 0.80 -7.56 9.47
CA GLY A 92 1.35 -6.40 10.20
C GLY A 92 2.23 -5.48 9.36
N TYR A 93 2.21 -5.61 8.04
CA TYR A 93 2.88 -4.67 7.14
C TYR A 93 2.05 -3.40 6.92
N LEU A 94 2.74 -2.31 6.64
CA LEU A 94 2.19 -1.19 5.89
C LEU A 94 2.33 -1.54 4.40
N ALA A 95 1.22 -1.89 3.75
CA ALA A 95 1.21 -2.27 2.34
C ALA A 95 0.83 -1.06 1.49
N ILE A 96 1.65 -0.73 0.50
CA ILE A 96 1.51 0.46 -0.35
C ILE A 96 1.45 -0.01 -1.80
N SER A 97 0.28 0.05 -2.42
CA SER A 97 0.08 -0.23 -3.84
C SER A 97 0.20 1.07 -4.63
N ILE A 98 1.07 1.11 -5.64
CA ILE A 98 1.39 2.35 -6.38
C ILE A 98 0.84 2.28 -7.79
N GLN A 99 0.14 3.35 -8.26
CA GLN A 99 -0.26 3.50 -9.65
C GLN A 99 0.92 4.05 -10.46
N HIS A 100 1.40 3.27 -11.42
CA HIS A 100 2.54 3.65 -12.25
C HIS A 100 2.13 4.36 -13.53
N ASP A 101 1.12 3.80 -14.22
CA ASP A 101 0.70 4.28 -15.53
C ASP A 101 -0.42 5.32 -15.44
N LEU A 102 -0.29 6.39 -16.21
CA LEU A 102 -1.34 7.38 -16.45
C LEU A 102 -1.91 7.17 -17.85
N PRO A 103 -3.16 7.59 -18.13
CA PRO A 103 -3.73 7.52 -19.47
C PRO A 103 -2.95 8.29 -20.55
N THR A 104 -2.13 9.24 -20.10
CA THR A 104 -1.27 10.08 -20.97
C THR A 104 0.11 9.50 -21.22
N ASP A 105 0.48 8.42 -20.52
CA ASP A 105 1.78 7.79 -20.71
C ASP A 105 1.84 6.99 -22.02
N ALA A 106 3.03 6.90 -22.60
CA ALA A 106 3.26 6.05 -23.75
C ALA A 106 2.96 4.58 -23.40
N PRO A 107 2.30 3.83 -24.29
CA PRO A 107 1.99 2.43 -24.07
C PRO A 107 3.26 1.60 -23.92
N MET A 108 3.16 0.52 -23.14
CA MET A 108 4.28 -0.40 -22.92
C MET A 108 4.74 -1.04 -24.25
N VAL A 109 6.05 -1.09 -24.46
CA VAL A 109 6.65 -1.79 -25.59
C VAL A 109 6.45 -3.30 -25.45
N THR A 110 5.88 -3.92 -26.47
CA THR A 110 5.59 -5.37 -26.51
C THR A 110 6.34 -6.12 -27.62
N LYS A 111 7.15 -5.41 -28.43
CA LYS A 111 7.90 -6.00 -29.53
C LYS A 111 8.96 -6.97 -29.03
N VAL A 112 8.90 -8.21 -29.51
CA VAL A 112 9.86 -9.26 -29.17
C VAL A 112 11.27 -8.85 -29.64
N GLY A 113 12.29 -9.11 -28.80
CA GLY A 113 13.69 -8.75 -29.07
C GLY A 113 14.10 -7.36 -28.55
N GLU A 114 13.13 -6.47 -28.24
CA GLU A 114 13.39 -5.12 -27.75
C GLU A 114 12.80 -4.87 -26.33
N LEU A 115 12.30 -5.92 -25.66
CA LEU A 115 11.50 -5.77 -24.47
C LEU A 115 12.22 -5.02 -23.33
N TYR A 116 13.46 -5.36 -23.06
CA TYR A 116 14.18 -4.70 -21.97
C TYR A 116 14.53 -3.25 -22.32
N VAL A 117 15.19 -3.04 -23.45
CA VAL A 117 15.63 -1.68 -23.87
C VAL A 117 14.43 -0.78 -24.14
N GLY A 118 13.41 -1.30 -24.82
CA GLY A 118 12.20 -0.54 -25.14
C GLY A 118 11.37 -0.18 -23.92
N ARG A 119 11.41 -0.98 -22.84
CA ARG A 119 10.70 -0.72 -21.58
C ARG A 119 11.51 0.06 -20.55
N LEU A 120 12.79 0.29 -20.81
CA LEU A 120 13.66 0.98 -19.85
C LEU A 120 13.13 2.36 -19.43
N PRO A 121 12.59 3.22 -20.33
CA PRO A 121 11.99 4.48 -19.92
C PRO A 121 10.79 4.30 -18.96
N GLN A 122 9.97 3.27 -19.17
CA GLN A 122 8.88 2.92 -18.28
C GLN A 122 9.40 2.47 -16.91
N TYR A 123 10.37 1.57 -16.86
CA TYR A 123 10.97 1.11 -15.61
C TYR A 123 11.58 2.28 -14.81
N GLN A 124 12.27 3.21 -15.49
CA GLN A 124 12.83 4.41 -14.85
C GLN A 124 11.74 5.31 -14.28
N ARG A 125 10.66 5.54 -15.03
CA ARG A 125 9.50 6.30 -14.57
C ARG A 125 8.86 5.64 -13.34
N ASP A 126 8.67 4.32 -13.37
CA ASP A 126 7.99 3.57 -12.31
C ASP A 126 8.85 3.52 -11.04
N VAL A 127 10.17 3.38 -11.18
CA VAL A 127 11.12 3.51 -10.06
C VAL A 127 11.08 4.92 -9.47
N ALA A 128 10.97 5.97 -10.30
CA ALA A 128 10.81 7.34 -9.81
C ALA A 128 9.48 7.51 -9.04
N ASN A 129 8.39 6.86 -9.49
CA ASN A 129 7.13 6.83 -8.74
C ASN A 129 7.29 6.15 -7.37
N ILE A 130 8.01 5.01 -7.32
CA ILE A 130 8.26 4.30 -6.05
C ILE A 130 9.04 5.19 -5.08
N ARG A 131 10.17 5.76 -5.52
CA ARG A 131 11.01 6.63 -4.67
C ARG A 131 10.22 7.81 -4.14
N PHE A 132 9.51 8.51 -5.03
CA PHE A 132 8.69 9.64 -4.65
C PHE A 132 7.57 9.26 -3.67
N ALA A 133 6.83 8.16 -3.95
CA ALA A 133 5.79 7.68 -3.04
C ALA A 133 6.35 7.30 -1.67
N VAL A 134 7.50 6.63 -1.60
CA VAL A 134 8.18 6.29 -0.35
C VAL A 134 8.57 7.55 0.43
N ASP A 135 9.13 8.56 -0.23
CA ASP A 135 9.52 9.81 0.43
C ASP A 135 8.32 10.59 0.97
N GLU A 136 7.20 10.62 0.23
CA GLU A 136 5.95 11.24 0.72
C GLU A 136 5.31 10.44 1.84
N MET A 137 5.32 9.11 1.75
CA MET A 137 4.79 8.25 2.80
C MET A 137 5.58 8.35 4.10
N LYS A 138 6.90 8.51 4.06
CA LYS A 138 7.73 8.76 5.26
C LYS A 138 7.29 9.99 6.04
N LYS A 139 6.72 11.00 5.37
CA LYS A 139 6.26 12.24 6.02
C LYS A 139 4.94 12.05 6.79
N ILE A 140 4.08 11.16 6.34
CA ILE A 140 2.73 10.96 6.90
C ILE A 140 2.59 9.71 7.75
N GLU A 141 3.37 8.67 7.49
CA GLU A 141 3.40 7.40 8.21
C GLU A 141 4.83 7.09 8.68
N SER A 142 5.36 7.95 9.56
CA SER A 142 6.77 7.92 9.98
C SER A 142 7.16 6.69 10.81
N ASN A 143 6.19 5.91 11.31
CA ASN A 143 6.44 4.75 12.17
C ASN A 143 6.57 3.43 11.40
N ALA A 144 7.12 3.49 10.17
CA ALA A 144 7.36 2.33 9.32
C ALA A 144 8.82 2.27 8.85
N ASP A 145 9.30 1.06 8.56
CA ASP A 145 10.67 0.80 8.11
C ASP A 145 10.77 0.95 6.58
N TYR A 146 11.13 2.12 6.14
CA TYR A 146 11.34 2.42 4.72
C TYR A 146 12.77 2.12 4.23
N ASP A 147 13.66 1.69 5.12
CA ASP A 147 15.02 1.35 4.75
C ASP A 147 15.12 -0.13 4.30
N HIS A 148 14.14 -0.95 4.70
CA HIS A 148 14.04 -2.37 4.31
C HIS A 148 12.69 -2.65 3.65
N LEU A 149 12.59 -2.38 2.35
CA LEU A 149 11.34 -2.55 1.59
C LEU A 149 11.15 -4.00 1.12
N THR A 150 9.97 -4.55 1.32
CA THR A 150 9.52 -5.79 0.66
C THR A 150 8.88 -5.42 -0.68
N MET A 151 9.52 -5.79 -1.78
CA MET A 151 8.99 -5.51 -3.12
C MET A 151 8.11 -6.67 -3.60
N VAL A 152 6.91 -6.34 -4.07
CA VAL A 152 5.93 -7.29 -4.61
C VAL A 152 5.48 -6.80 -5.98
N GLY A 153 5.52 -7.67 -6.98
CA GLY A 153 5.11 -7.29 -8.32
C GLY A 153 4.56 -8.46 -9.12
N HIS A 154 3.62 -8.16 -9.99
CA HIS A 154 3.05 -9.11 -10.94
C HIS A 154 3.33 -8.64 -12.37
N SER A 155 3.79 -9.56 -13.25
CA SER A 155 4.09 -9.26 -14.65
C SER A 155 5.06 -8.07 -14.76
N ASN A 156 4.70 -6.99 -15.48
CA ASN A 156 5.50 -5.77 -15.58
C ASN A 156 5.89 -5.18 -14.20
N GLY A 157 5.00 -5.27 -13.20
CA GLY A 157 5.32 -4.86 -11.83
C GLY A 157 6.42 -5.70 -11.18
N GLY A 158 6.56 -6.97 -11.58
CA GLY A 158 7.70 -7.83 -11.20
C GLY A 158 9.01 -7.32 -11.79
N ASP A 159 9.01 -6.95 -13.09
CA ASP A 159 10.18 -6.37 -13.76
C ASP A 159 10.60 -5.05 -13.10
N VAL A 160 9.63 -4.18 -12.78
CA VAL A 160 9.85 -2.91 -12.06
C VAL A 160 10.46 -3.16 -10.68
N SER A 161 9.92 -4.14 -9.92
CA SER A 161 10.44 -4.52 -8.60
C SER A 161 11.90 -4.98 -8.68
N MET A 162 12.23 -5.81 -9.67
CA MET A 162 13.60 -6.28 -9.90
C MET A 162 14.52 -5.15 -10.35
N TYR A 163 14.03 -4.24 -11.19
CA TYR A 163 14.79 -3.08 -11.65
C TYR A 163 15.09 -2.13 -10.49
N PHE A 164 14.10 -1.85 -9.62
CA PHE A 164 14.27 -1.06 -8.41
C PHE A 164 15.34 -1.65 -7.47
N ALA A 165 15.31 -2.95 -7.25
CA ALA A 165 16.25 -3.63 -6.34
C ALA A 165 17.72 -3.61 -6.82
N ARG A 166 17.98 -3.25 -8.10
CA ARG A 166 19.32 -3.17 -8.69
C ARG A 166 19.90 -1.74 -8.66
N MET A 167 19.10 -0.75 -8.33
CA MET A 167 19.47 0.68 -8.34
C MET A 167 19.98 1.14 -6.97
#